data_e1cdef8782156bf79a6ec5fc610e69e5
#
_entry.id   e1cdef8782156bf79a6ec5fc610e69e5
#
_cell.length_a   1.000
_cell.length_b   1.000
_cell.length_c   1.000
_cell.angle_alpha   90.00
_cell.angle_beta   90.00
_cell.angle_gamma   90.00
#
_symmetry.space_group_name_H-M   'P 1'
#
loop_
_entity.id
_entity.type
_entity.pdbx_description
1 polymer ?
#
loop_
_entity_poly.entity_id
_entity_poly.type
_entity_poly.pdbx_seq_one_letter_code
_entity_poly.pdbx_strand_id
1 'polypeptide(L)'
;TQYVSGIAAWAFLEGLLKELSSMDNVLLLPRSTVSGYYDHNFLVINQRRTDHRGSMGNTVARERNWRVRARQVVLATGAIERGLVFADNDRPGVMLSSAVRTYINRYAVRLASTGAVFTNNDSAYQTAVDMHDAGMEVKGLIDIRHKPPEERLSQMDALGIPVYAGHGVGGTKSSRRGLRAVE
;
A
#
# COMPACT_ATOMS: atom_id res chain seq x y z
N THR A 1 10.65 -6.60 7.46
CA THR A 1 9.74 -6.24 8.56
C THR A 1 9.87 -4.75 8.85
N GLN A 2 8.76 -3.99 8.85
CA GLN A 2 8.77 -2.57 9.24
C GLN A 2 8.76 -2.44 10.76
N TYR A 3 9.43 -1.39 11.27
CA TYR A 3 9.52 -1.09 12.69
C TYR A 3 8.96 0.31 12.99
N VAL A 4 8.31 0.46 14.13
CA VAL A 4 7.84 1.72 14.69
C VAL A 4 8.46 1.87 16.07
N SER A 5 9.28 2.90 16.28
CA SER A 5 9.99 3.12 17.56
C SER A 5 10.77 1.88 18.05
N GLY A 6 11.42 1.15 17.14
CA GLY A 6 12.19 -0.06 17.45
C GLY A 6 11.37 -1.33 17.70
N ILE A 7 10.04 -1.25 17.62
CA ILE A 7 9.13 -2.39 17.78
C ILE A 7 8.64 -2.81 16.40
N ALA A 8 8.54 -4.10 16.14
CA ALA A 8 7.94 -4.59 14.90
C ALA A 8 6.53 -3.98 14.72
N ALA A 9 6.25 -3.41 13.55
CA ALA A 9 5.02 -2.64 13.32
C ALA A 9 3.74 -3.44 13.65
N TRP A 10 3.76 -4.75 13.44
CA TRP A 10 2.66 -5.64 13.82
C TRP A 10 2.44 -5.66 15.33
N ALA A 11 3.50 -5.87 16.14
CA ALA A 11 3.40 -5.90 17.59
C ALA A 11 2.99 -4.53 18.17
N PHE A 12 3.48 -3.44 17.56
CA PHE A 12 3.06 -2.08 17.90
C PHE A 12 1.56 -1.88 17.69
N LEU A 13 1.04 -2.30 16.52
CA LEU A 13 -0.38 -2.20 16.19
C LEU A 13 -1.25 -3.03 17.14
N GLU A 14 -0.84 -4.25 17.45
CA GLU A 14 -1.54 -5.13 18.39
C GLU A 14 -1.62 -4.53 19.80
N GLY A 15 -0.52 -3.95 20.28
CA GLY A 15 -0.47 -3.21 21.53
C GLY A 15 -1.46 -2.05 21.57
N LEU A 16 -1.48 -1.21 20.52
CA LEU A 16 -2.43 -0.10 20.39
C LEU A 16 -3.88 -0.55 20.37
N LEU A 17 -4.20 -1.59 19.62
CA LEU A 17 -5.58 -2.12 19.56
C LEU A 17 -6.04 -2.65 20.91
N LYS A 18 -5.15 -3.30 21.65
CA LYS A 18 -5.43 -3.79 23.00
C LYS A 18 -5.69 -2.62 23.96
N GLU A 19 -4.85 -1.60 23.93
CA GLU A 19 -5.01 -0.39 24.74
C GLU A 19 -6.35 0.30 24.43
N LEU A 20 -6.63 0.60 23.17
CA LEU A 20 -7.88 1.24 22.74
C LEU A 20 -9.12 0.42 23.12
N SER A 21 -9.03 -0.91 23.04
CA SER A 21 -10.14 -1.80 23.42
C SER A 21 -10.42 -1.82 24.92
N SER A 22 -9.45 -1.42 25.75
CA SER A 22 -9.60 -1.34 27.20
C SER A 22 -10.18 -0.02 27.71
N MET A 23 -10.33 0.98 26.83
CA MET A 23 -10.82 2.31 27.18
C MET A 23 -12.35 2.37 27.08
N ASP A 24 -13.04 2.68 28.17
CA ASP A 24 -14.51 2.75 28.21
C ASP A 24 -15.12 3.83 27.31
N ASN A 25 -14.34 4.86 26.98
CA ASN A 25 -14.76 5.99 26.13
C ASN A 25 -14.41 5.78 24.64
N VAL A 26 -13.91 4.63 24.25
CA VAL A 26 -13.53 4.30 22.86
C VAL A 26 -14.43 3.19 22.32
N LEU A 27 -15.04 3.44 21.17
CA LEU A 27 -15.81 2.46 20.42
C LEU A 27 -15.05 2.10 19.11
N LEU A 28 -14.49 0.93 19.07
CA LEU A 28 -13.90 0.38 17.85
C LEU A 28 -14.96 -0.31 16.99
N LEU A 29 -15.05 0.07 15.73
CA LEU A 29 -15.97 -0.50 14.76
C LEU A 29 -15.20 -1.25 13.67
N PRO A 30 -14.73 -2.49 13.92
CA PRO A 30 -14.03 -3.27 12.91
C PRO A 30 -14.95 -3.64 11.75
N ARG A 31 -14.38 -3.84 10.56
CA ARG A 31 -15.09 -4.16 9.30
C ARG A 31 -16.18 -3.15 8.96
N SER A 32 -15.91 -1.88 9.22
CA SER A 32 -16.82 -0.78 8.96
C SER A 32 -16.27 0.15 7.90
N THR A 33 -17.16 0.66 7.06
CA THR A 33 -16.86 1.65 6.03
C THR A 33 -17.73 2.88 6.26
N VAL A 34 -17.12 4.05 6.29
CA VAL A 34 -17.87 5.31 6.23
C VAL A 34 -18.37 5.47 4.80
N SER A 35 -19.67 5.29 4.59
CA SER A 35 -20.31 5.36 3.28
C SER A 35 -20.85 6.75 2.93
N GLY A 36 -20.89 7.66 3.90
CA GLY A 36 -21.30 9.04 3.67
C GLY A 36 -20.80 9.97 4.78
N TYR A 37 -20.39 11.17 4.37
CA TYR A 37 -20.05 12.27 5.24
C TYR A 37 -20.81 13.51 4.75
N TYR A 38 -21.63 14.07 5.60
CA TYR A 38 -22.62 15.11 5.28
C TYR A 38 -22.45 16.32 6.20
N ASP A 39 -23.23 17.34 5.96
CA ASP A 39 -23.22 18.58 6.73
C ASP A 39 -23.32 18.33 8.23
N HIS A 40 -22.74 19.23 9.01
CA HIS A 40 -22.70 19.18 10.48
C HIS A 40 -22.05 17.90 11.05
N ASN A 41 -21.01 17.40 10.38
CA ASN A 41 -20.27 16.21 10.78
C ASN A 41 -21.18 14.98 10.98
N PHE A 42 -22.17 14.83 10.11
CA PHE A 42 -23.03 13.66 10.09
C PHE A 42 -22.42 12.57 9.21
N LEU A 43 -22.18 11.40 9.80
CA LEU A 43 -21.61 10.26 9.10
C LEU A 43 -22.59 9.09 9.08
N VAL A 44 -22.57 8.38 7.97
CA VAL A 44 -23.20 7.07 7.84
C VAL A 44 -22.11 6.02 7.72
N ILE A 45 -22.13 5.04 8.63
CA ILE A 45 -21.12 3.98 8.70
C ILE A 45 -21.82 2.63 8.52
N ASN A 46 -21.42 1.88 7.52
CA ASN A 46 -21.89 0.52 7.32
C ASN A 46 -20.92 -0.46 7.98
N GLN A 47 -21.38 -1.23 8.95
CA GLN A 47 -20.65 -2.26 9.65
C GLN A 47 -21.10 -3.64 9.19
N ARG A 48 -20.18 -4.47 8.64
CA ARG A 48 -20.42 -5.87 8.33
C ARG A 48 -20.18 -6.73 9.58
N ARG A 49 -21.21 -7.43 10.08
CA ARG A 49 -21.19 -8.09 11.38
C ARG A 49 -20.98 -9.61 11.32
N THR A 50 -21.57 -10.27 10.35
CA THR A 50 -21.64 -11.75 10.34
C THR A 50 -21.16 -12.39 9.03
N ASP A 51 -20.88 -11.64 7.99
CA ASP A 51 -20.44 -12.14 6.69
C ASP A 51 -19.15 -12.99 6.73
N HIS A 52 -18.31 -12.81 7.75
CA HIS A 52 -17.07 -13.59 7.97
C HIS A 52 -17.29 -14.88 8.78
N ARG A 53 -18.50 -15.13 9.29
CA ARG A 53 -18.82 -16.25 10.17
C ARG A 53 -19.48 -17.43 9.46
N GLY A 54 -19.63 -17.37 8.14
CA GLY A 54 -20.39 -18.37 7.39
C GLY A 54 -21.87 -18.40 7.77
N SER A 55 -22.55 -19.54 7.55
CA SER A 55 -23.98 -19.69 7.78
C SER A 55 -24.37 -19.94 9.25
N MET A 56 -23.67 -19.37 10.19
CA MET A 56 -24.06 -19.49 11.62
C MET A 56 -25.31 -18.65 11.88
N GLY A 57 -26.41 -19.35 12.20
CA GLY A 57 -27.71 -18.95 12.67
C GLY A 57 -28.11 -17.45 12.59
N ASN A 58 -29.21 -17.21 11.93
CA ASN A 58 -29.78 -15.90 11.58
C ASN A 58 -30.32 -15.04 12.77
N THR A 59 -29.75 -15.14 13.95
CA THR A 59 -30.20 -14.35 15.13
C THR A 59 -29.61 -12.94 15.19
N VAL A 60 -28.57 -12.65 14.42
CA VAL A 60 -27.88 -11.36 14.42
C VAL A 60 -27.93 -10.73 13.03
N ALA A 61 -28.29 -9.47 12.93
CA ALA A 61 -28.30 -8.74 11.66
C ALA A 61 -26.93 -8.83 10.97
N ARG A 62 -26.94 -9.12 9.68
CA ARG A 62 -25.73 -9.27 8.87
C ARG A 62 -24.92 -7.97 8.81
N GLU A 63 -25.62 -6.85 8.70
CA GLU A 63 -25.06 -5.52 8.61
C GLU A 63 -25.75 -4.58 9.59
N ARG A 64 -25.04 -3.53 9.99
CA ARG A 64 -25.57 -2.45 10.80
C ARG A 64 -25.17 -1.12 10.20
N ASN A 65 -26.15 -0.23 10.00
CA ASN A 65 -25.90 1.15 9.68
C ASN A 65 -25.89 2.01 10.95
N TRP A 66 -24.76 2.66 11.18
CA TRP A 66 -24.59 3.63 12.22
C TRP A 66 -24.85 5.03 11.64
N ARG A 67 -25.63 5.83 12.34
CA ARG A 67 -25.80 7.25 12.08
C ARG A 67 -25.13 8.01 13.20
N VAL A 68 -24.03 8.67 12.88
CA VAL A 68 -23.17 9.32 13.87
C VAL A 68 -23.14 10.81 13.59
N ARG A 69 -23.42 11.61 14.60
CA ARG A 69 -23.17 13.05 14.56
C ARG A 69 -22.02 13.36 15.52
N ALA A 70 -20.89 13.78 14.97
CA ALA A 70 -19.68 14.03 15.72
C ALA A 70 -19.47 15.54 15.94
N ARG A 71 -18.78 15.91 17.00
CA ARG A 71 -18.30 17.29 17.18
C ARG A 71 -17.12 17.56 16.26
N GLN A 72 -16.26 16.57 16.10
CA GLN A 72 -15.08 16.63 15.24
C GLN A 72 -14.90 15.30 14.51
N VAL A 73 -14.36 15.34 13.32
CA VAL A 73 -14.04 14.18 12.50
C VAL A 73 -12.58 14.25 12.08
N VAL A 74 -11.82 13.18 12.31
CA VAL A 74 -10.46 13.04 11.85
C VAL A 74 -10.44 11.99 10.74
N LEU A 75 -10.01 12.39 9.55
CA LEU A 75 -9.84 11.51 8.39
C LEU A 75 -8.41 10.98 8.35
N ALA A 76 -8.23 9.73 8.72
CA ALA A 76 -6.95 9.03 8.70
C ALA A 76 -7.01 7.82 7.73
N THR A 77 -7.57 8.04 6.55
CA THR A 77 -7.91 7.02 5.56
C THR A 77 -6.71 6.53 4.73
N GLY A 78 -5.55 7.13 4.91
CA GLY A 78 -4.37 6.86 4.10
C GLY A 78 -4.49 7.44 2.69
N ALA A 79 -3.72 6.90 1.77
CA ALA A 79 -3.68 7.34 0.37
C ALA A 79 -3.75 6.14 -0.58
N ILE A 80 -4.39 6.35 -1.71
CA ILE A 80 -4.39 5.40 -2.82
C ILE A 80 -3.30 5.83 -3.79
N GLU A 81 -2.40 4.89 -4.12
CA GLU A 81 -1.36 5.10 -5.11
C GLU A 81 -1.98 5.33 -6.50
N ARG A 82 -1.45 6.30 -7.23
CA ARG A 82 -1.79 6.57 -8.63
C ARG A 82 -0.58 6.25 -9.49
N GLY A 83 -0.79 5.46 -10.55
CA GLY A 83 0.25 5.14 -11.51
C GLY A 83 0.74 6.39 -12.26
N LEU A 84 2.04 6.45 -12.49
CA LEU A 84 2.62 7.45 -13.38
C LEU A 84 2.22 7.18 -14.83
N VAL A 85 1.98 8.24 -15.59
CA VAL A 85 1.52 8.15 -16.97
C VAL A 85 2.72 8.05 -17.91
N PHE A 86 2.75 7.00 -18.74
CA PHE A 86 3.68 6.80 -19.85
C PHE A 86 3.02 5.91 -20.91
N ALA A 87 3.60 5.84 -22.11
CA ALA A 87 3.00 5.05 -23.17
C ALA A 87 2.95 3.55 -22.81
N ASP A 88 1.80 2.94 -23.04
CA ASP A 88 1.56 1.51 -22.78
C ASP A 88 1.70 1.11 -21.28
N ASN A 89 1.38 1.99 -20.36
CA ASN A 89 1.43 1.73 -18.92
C ASN A 89 0.34 0.76 -18.43
N ASP A 90 -0.58 0.36 -19.29
CA ASP A 90 -1.65 -0.63 -19.05
C ASP A 90 -1.26 -2.07 -19.43
N ARG A 91 -0.04 -2.26 -19.93
CA ARG A 91 0.43 -3.62 -20.32
C ARG A 91 0.57 -4.55 -19.13
N PRO A 92 0.23 -5.83 -19.29
CA PRO A 92 0.50 -6.85 -18.28
C PRO A 92 1.98 -6.87 -17.87
N GLY A 93 2.22 -6.76 -16.56
CA GLY A 93 3.56 -6.61 -15.98
C GLY A 93 3.86 -5.19 -15.48
N VAL A 94 3.08 -4.18 -15.87
CA VAL A 94 3.09 -2.86 -15.24
C VAL A 94 2.15 -2.88 -14.04
N MET A 95 2.66 -2.55 -12.85
CA MET A 95 1.93 -2.65 -11.60
C MET A 95 2.21 -1.44 -10.72
N LEU A 96 1.24 -1.10 -9.87
CA LEU A 96 1.46 -0.15 -8.80
C LEU A 96 2.47 -0.70 -7.78
N SER A 97 3.31 0.16 -7.25
CA SER A 97 4.31 -0.15 -6.23
C SER A 97 3.68 -0.79 -4.98
N SER A 98 2.57 -0.24 -4.51
CA SER A 98 1.80 -0.79 -3.38
C SER A 98 1.27 -2.20 -3.66
N ALA A 99 0.86 -2.50 -4.89
CA ALA A 99 0.42 -3.84 -5.27
C ALA A 99 1.58 -4.84 -5.24
N VAL A 100 2.74 -4.48 -5.80
CA VAL A 100 3.96 -5.30 -5.76
C VAL A 100 4.33 -5.64 -4.31
N ARG A 101 4.39 -4.63 -3.45
CA ARG A 101 4.70 -4.81 -2.02
C ARG A 101 3.68 -5.68 -1.31
N THR A 102 2.40 -5.55 -1.65
CA THR A 102 1.35 -6.39 -1.07
C THR A 102 1.54 -7.86 -1.44
N TYR A 103 1.83 -8.16 -2.70
CA TYR A 103 2.09 -9.53 -3.13
C TYR A 103 3.31 -10.13 -2.42
N ILE A 104 4.41 -9.39 -2.34
CA ILE A 104 5.64 -9.85 -1.69
C ILE A 104 5.42 -10.03 -0.18
N ASN A 105 4.98 -8.97 0.51
CA ASN A 105 5.01 -8.93 1.98
C ASN A 105 3.82 -9.64 2.64
N ARG A 106 2.65 -9.62 1.99
CA ARG A 106 1.44 -10.24 2.56
C ARG A 106 1.21 -11.65 2.07
N TYR A 107 1.50 -11.91 0.80
CA TYR A 107 1.20 -13.20 0.18
C TYR A 107 2.43 -14.05 -0.09
N ALA A 108 3.64 -13.54 0.19
CA ALA A 108 4.92 -14.20 -0.08
C ALA A 108 5.06 -14.67 -1.54
N VAL A 109 4.56 -13.86 -2.48
CA VAL A 109 4.59 -14.15 -3.91
C VAL A 109 5.67 -13.31 -4.59
N ARG A 110 6.65 -13.97 -5.21
CA ARG A 110 7.59 -13.34 -6.11
C ARG A 110 6.96 -13.19 -7.50
N LEU A 111 6.74 -11.96 -7.93
CA LEU A 111 5.97 -11.64 -9.13
C LEU A 111 6.71 -11.95 -10.45
N ALA A 112 8.03 -11.81 -10.44
CA ALA A 112 8.89 -12.02 -11.60
C ALA A 112 10.32 -12.33 -11.16
N SER A 113 11.19 -12.72 -12.12
CA SER A 113 12.63 -12.83 -11.87
C SER A 113 13.33 -11.48 -11.90
N THR A 114 12.84 -10.55 -12.72
CA THR A 114 13.43 -9.22 -12.92
C THR A 114 12.35 -8.15 -12.89
N GLY A 115 12.71 -6.92 -12.53
CA GLY A 115 11.82 -5.77 -12.57
C GLY A 115 12.57 -4.45 -12.57
N ALA A 116 11.85 -3.37 -12.81
CA ALA A 116 12.30 -1.99 -12.65
C ALA A 116 11.27 -1.19 -11.88
N VAL A 117 11.70 -0.14 -11.19
CA VAL A 117 10.82 0.75 -10.42
C VAL A 117 10.86 2.13 -11.05
N PHE A 118 9.68 2.72 -11.31
CA PHE A 118 9.55 4.09 -11.78
C PHE A 118 8.81 4.92 -10.75
N THR A 119 9.38 6.07 -10.37
CA THR A 119 8.87 6.85 -9.24
C THR A 119 9.06 8.36 -9.38
N ASN A 120 8.30 9.09 -8.57
CA ASN A 120 8.45 10.51 -8.31
C ASN A 120 8.57 10.85 -6.80
N ASN A 121 8.73 9.84 -5.94
CA ASN A 121 8.76 10.02 -4.49
C ASN A 121 9.56 8.90 -3.77
N ASP A 122 9.77 9.05 -2.47
CA ASP A 122 10.64 8.16 -1.69
C ASP A 122 10.02 6.80 -1.36
N SER A 123 8.69 6.67 -1.40
CA SER A 123 8.03 5.43 -0.95
C SER A 123 8.37 4.22 -1.84
N ALA A 124 8.64 4.46 -3.13
CA ALA A 124 8.96 3.42 -4.08
C ALA A 124 10.37 2.83 -3.93
N TYR A 125 11.29 3.53 -3.26
CA TYR A 125 12.61 2.98 -2.92
C TYR A 125 12.48 1.73 -2.06
N GLN A 126 11.53 1.74 -1.11
CA GLN A 126 11.24 0.54 -0.32
C GLN A 126 10.70 -0.60 -1.18
N THR A 127 10.03 -0.32 -2.29
CA THR A 127 9.58 -1.37 -3.22
C THR A 127 10.77 -2.05 -3.89
N ALA A 128 11.79 -1.29 -4.29
CA ALA A 128 13.01 -1.85 -4.85
C ALA A 128 13.72 -2.76 -3.83
N VAL A 129 13.77 -2.36 -2.56
CA VAL A 129 14.29 -3.20 -1.46
C VAL A 129 13.48 -4.48 -1.31
N ASP A 130 12.16 -4.36 -1.20
CA ASP A 130 11.27 -5.52 -1.02
C ASP A 130 11.38 -6.52 -2.21
N MET A 131 11.52 -6.00 -3.43
CA MET A 131 11.77 -6.82 -4.62
C MET A 131 13.13 -7.55 -4.55
N HIS A 132 14.20 -6.84 -4.20
CA HIS A 132 15.53 -7.41 -4.03
C HIS A 132 15.52 -8.51 -2.96
N ASP A 133 14.94 -8.24 -1.79
CA ASP A 133 14.85 -9.20 -0.67
C ASP A 133 14.01 -10.43 -1.02
N ALA A 134 13.03 -10.28 -1.92
CA ALA A 134 12.25 -11.38 -2.48
C ALA A 134 13.00 -12.20 -3.56
N GLY A 135 14.25 -11.86 -3.83
CA GLY A 135 15.09 -12.52 -4.84
C GLY A 135 14.76 -12.13 -6.27
N MET A 136 14.20 -10.95 -6.49
CA MET A 136 14.04 -10.36 -7.82
C MET A 136 15.27 -9.52 -8.16
N GLU A 137 15.74 -9.60 -9.40
CA GLU A 137 16.76 -8.70 -9.90
C GLU A 137 16.15 -7.35 -10.27
N VAL A 138 16.46 -6.30 -9.52
CA VAL A 138 15.99 -4.94 -9.83
C VAL A 138 16.95 -4.30 -10.82
N LYS A 139 16.55 -4.21 -12.08
CA LYS A 139 17.38 -3.69 -13.18
C LYS A 139 17.63 -2.18 -13.11
N GLY A 140 16.81 -1.47 -12.34
CA GLY A 140 16.98 -0.06 -12.06
C GLY A 140 15.78 0.57 -11.37
N LEU A 141 16.06 1.69 -10.73
CA LEU A 141 15.08 2.61 -10.20
C LEU A 141 15.18 3.91 -10.98
N ILE A 142 14.11 4.27 -11.67
CA ILE A 142 13.99 5.48 -12.47
C ILE A 142 13.25 6.52 -11.63
N ASP A 143 13.91 7.60 -11.24
CA ASP A 143 13.30 8.68 -10.47
C ASP A 143 13.24 9.95 -11.31
N ILE A 144 12.03 10.47 -11.53
CA ILE A 144 11.82 11.68 -12.32
C ILE A 144 12.45 12.93 -11.65
N ARG A 145 12.71 12.88 -10.38
CA ARG A 145 13.37 13.97 -9.64
C ARG A 145 14.85 13.98 -9.94
N HIS A 146 15.38 15.18 -10.16
CA HIS A 146 16.83 15.36 -10.41
C HIS A 146 17.69 15.13 -9.16
N LYS A 147 17.14 15.33 -7.97
CA LYS A 147 17.86 15.22 -6.70
C LYS A 147 17.05 14.40 -5.69
N PRO A 148 17.03 13.06 -5.82
CA PRO A 148 16.51 12.22 -4.76
C PRO A 148 17.34 12.36 -3.46
N PRO A 149 16.81 12.04 -2.27
CA PRO A 149 17.56 12.07 -1.03
C PRO A 149 18.80 11.17 -1.06
N GLU A 150 19.93 11.67 -0.57
CA GLU A 150 21.20 10.91 -0.55
C GLU A 150 21.10 9.59 0.21
N GLU A 151 20.36 9.58 1.31
CA GLU A 151 20.10 8.35 2.07
C GLU A 151 19.49 7.25 1.19
N ARG A 152 18.55 7.61 0.32
CA ARG A 152 17.91 6.67 -0.62
C ARG A 152 18.86 6.20 -1.70
N LEU A 153 19.69 7.10 -2.22
CA LEU A 153 20.71 6.75 -3.20
C LEU A 153 21.73 5.78 -2.60
N SER A 154 22.24 6.07 -1.40
CA SER A 154 23.17 5.21 -0.68
C SER A 154 22.56 3.82 -0.38
N GLN A 155 21.28 3.77 -0.05
CA GLN A 155 20.56 2.51 0.17
C GLN A 155 20.50 1.66 -1.10
N MET A 156 20.24 2.27 -2.25
CA MET A 156 20.20 1.55 -3.54
C MET A 156 21.60 1.09 -3.97
N ASP A 157 22.60 1.93 -3.79
CA ASP A 157 24.01 1.60 -4.10
C ASP A 157 24.48 0.40 -3.28
N ALA A 158 24.19 0.36 -1.99
CA ALA A 158 24.52 -0.77 -1.11
C ALA A 158 23.87 -2.10 -1.54
N LEU A 159 22.74 -2.05 -2.28
CA LEU A 159 22.06 -3.20 -2.85
C LEU A 159 22.47 -3.50 -4.31
N GLY A 160 23.37 -2.70 -4.89
CA GLY A 160 23.75 -2.82 -6.29
C GLY A 160 22.62 -2.47 -7.28
N ILE A 161 21.66 -1.66 -6.86
CA ILE A 161 20.53 -1.24 -7.69
C ILE A 161 20.85 0.11 -8.34
N PRO A 162 20.99 0.20 -9.67
CA PRO A 162 21.26 1.45 -10.34
C PRO A 162 20.07 2.43 -10.24
N VAL A 163 20.35 3.71 -9.95
CA VAL A 163 19.36 4.77 -9.90
C VAL A 163 19.56 5.75 -11.05
N TYR A 164 18.53 5.99 -11.81
CA TYR A 164 18.48 6.92 -12.92
C TYR A 164 17.68 8.16 -12.49
N ALA A 165 18.36 9.08 -11.81
CA ALA A 165 17.75 10.34 -11.36
C ALA A 165 17.55 11.32 -12.52
N GLY A 166 16.46 12.09 -12.51
CA GLY A 166 16.08 13.02 -13.56
C GLY A 166 15.64 12.34 -14.86
N HIS A 167 15.31 11.06 -14.82
CA HIS A 167 14.85 10.28 -15.97
C HIS A 167 13.36 9.93 -15.84
N GLY A 168 12.71 9.83 -16.97
CA GLY A 168 11.33 9.36 -17.09
C GLY A 168 11.24 8.08 -17.92
N VAL A 169 10.13 7.39 -17.82
CA VAL A 169 9.78 6.28 -18.69
C VAL A 169 8.91 6.81 -19.81
N GLY A 170 9.36 6.69 -21.07
CA GLY A 170 8.61 7.09 -22.25
C GLY A 170 7.60 6.03 -22.69
N GLY A 171 7.90 4.76 -22.46
CA GLY A 171 7.05 3.66 -22.88
C GLY A 171 7.57 2.29 -22.46
N THR A 172 6.88 1.26 -22.98
CA THR A 172 7.25 -0.14 -22.70
C THR A 172 7.32 -0.96 -23.97
N LYS A 173 8.19 -1.98 -23.97
CA LYS A 173 8.23 -3.02 -25.00
C LYS A 173 7.74 -4.34 -24.44
N SER A 174 6.91 -5.04 -25.18
CA SER A 174 6.40 -6.36 -24.84
C SER A 174 6.78 -7.41 -25.87
N SER A 175 6.71 -8.67 -25.46
CA SER A 175 6.78 -9.85 -26.31
C SER A 175 5.55 -10.74 -26.06
N ARG A 176 5.44 -11.85 -26.76
CA ARG A 176 4.40 -12.86 -26.48
C ARG A 176 4.44 -13.40 -25.03
N ARG A 177 5.56 -13.23 -24.33
CA ARG A 177 5.79 -13.71 -22.95
C ARG A 177 5.58 -12.63 -21.88
N GLY A 178 5.16 -11.42 -22.26
CA GLY A 178 4.92 -10.29 -21.34
C GLY A 178 5.88 -9.12 -21.56
N LEU A 179 5.96 -8.25 -20.56
CA LEU A 179 6.83 -7.06 -20.55
C LEU A 179 8.30 -7.45 -20.69
N ARG A 180 9.02 -6.78 -21.59
CA ARG A 180 10.42 -7.07 -21.88
C ARG A 180 11.37 -5.93 -21.53
N ALA A 181 10.95 -4.70 -21.74
CA ALA A 181 11.78 -3.52 -21.48
C ALA A 181 10.92 -2.29 -21.17
N VAL A 182 11.52 -1.33 -20.50
CA VAL A 182 11.08 0.06 -20.37
C VAL A 182 12.03 0.96 -21.15
N GLU A 183 11.51 2.04 -21.74
CA GLU A 183 12.25 3.01 -22.58
C GLU A 183 12.21 4.40 -21.98
#